data_6ad36a61a7dd9c4ac7345a19d1d98949
#
_entry.id   6ad36a61a7dd9c4ac7345a19d1d98949
#
_cell.length_a   1.000
_cell.length_b   1.000
_cell.length_c   1.000
_cell.angle_alpha   90.00
_cell.angle_beta   90.00
_cell.angle_gamma   90.00
#
_symmetry.space_group_name_H-M   'P 1'
#
loop_
_entity.id
_entity.type
_entity.pdbx_description
1 polymer ?
#
loop_
_entity_poly.entity_id
_entity_poly.type
_entity_poly.pdbx_seq_one_letter_code
_entity_poly.pdbx_strand_id
1 'polypeptide(L)'
;EFEVLSYELKADLNAYLARLPASAPARTLAQLIEFNRARATLEMPFFGQEWFESAETKGPLTDAAYRDGLAKNHELSRAKGLDAAFATHRLDVLVGPSGGPAWLIDHINGDQYSGGNTSLAAVAGYPHLTVPMGFVRHLPVGFSFIGLPYSEAKLLGVGYAFEQATKARRTPFGRR
;
A
#
# COMPACT_ATOMS: atom_id res chain seq x y z
N GLU A 1 1.81 12.67 -0.75
CA GLU A 1 1.86 11.24 -1.06
C GLU A 1 1.20 10.97 -2.43
N PHE A 2 -0.04 11.37 -2.61
CA PHE A 2 -0.84 11.12 -3.82
C PHE A 2 -0.19 11.63 -5.11
N GLU A 3 0.41 12.82 -5.07
CA GLU A 3 1.10 13.41 -6.21
C GLU A 3 2.24 12.52 -6.70
N VAL A 4 3.11 12.10 -5.79
CA VAL A 4 4.24 11.20 -6.07
C VAL A 4 3.74 9.87 -6.65
N LEU A 5 2.74 9.26 -5.99
CA LEU A 5 2.14 8.00 -6.44
C LEU A 5 1.60 8.07 -7.87
N SER A 6 0.97 9.19 -8.25
CA SER A 6 0.42 9.36 -9.61
C SER A 6 1.51 9.46 -10.68
N TYR A 7 2.63 10.14 -10.40
CA TYR A 7 3.79 10.18 -11.30
C TYR A 7 4.41 8.81 -11.48
N GLU A 8 4.65 8.10 -10.36
CA GLU A 8 5.27 6.77 -10.36
C GLU A 8 4.37 5.74 -11.03
N LEU A 9 3.05 5.78 -10.76
CA LEU A 9 2.09 4.89 -11.43
C LEU A 9 2.19 4.98 -12.95
N LYS A 10 2.23 6.20 -13.54
CA LYS A 10 2.37 6.36 -14.98
C LYS A 10 3.70 5.82 -15.49
N ALA A 11 4.80 6.20 -14.84
CA ALA A 11 6.14 5.83 -15.30
C ALA A 11 6.36 4.30 -15.24
N ASP A 12 6.05 3.70 -14.10
CA ASP A 12 6.33 2.29 -13.86
C ASP A 12 5.36 1.37 -14.61
N LEU A 13 4.07 1.74 -14.68
CA LEU A 13 3.09 0.98 -15.44
C LEU A 13 3.42 1.00 -16.94
N ASN A 14 3.80 2.15 -17.50
CA ASN A 14 4.27 2.24 -18.89
C ASN A 14 5.52 1.37 -19.12
N ALA A 15 6.49 1.39 -18.20
CA ALA A 15 7.68 0.56 -18.29
C ALA A 15 7.36 -0.94 -18.21
N TYR A 16 6.41 -1.32 -17.37
CA TYR A 16 5.93 -2.70 -17.27
C TYR A 16 5.20 -3.14 -18.55
N LEU A 17 4.21 -2.38 -18.99
CA LEU A 17 3.39 -2.70 -20.16
C LEU A 17 4.20 -2.76 -21.45
N ALA A 18 5.23 -1.93 -21.59
CA ALA A 18 6.14 -1.95 -22.75
C ALA A 18 6.88 -3.28 -22.94
N ARG A 19 7.05 -4.06 -21.86
CA ARG A 19 7.73 -5.39 -21.90
C ARG A 19 6.81 -6.51 -22.34
N LEU A 20 5.50 -6.28 -22.39
CA LEU A 20 4.54 -7.29 -22.80
C LEU A 20 4.69 -7.61 -24.29
N PRO A 21 4.27 -8.82 -24.74
CA PRO A 21 4.25 -9.17 -26.16
C PRO A 21 3.47 -8.16 -27.01
N ALA A 22 3.82 -8.04 -28.29
CA ALA A 22 3.13 -7.15 -29.23
C ALA A 22 1.63 -7.46 -29.37
N SER A 23 1.21 -8.67 -29.03
CA SER A 23 -0.20 -9.11 -29.02
C SER A 23 -0.99 -8.63 -27.79
N ALA A 24 -0.34 -8.01 -26.80
CA ALA A 24 -1.05 -7.48 -25.63
C ALA A 24 -2.00 -6.34 -26.05
N PRO A 25 -3.21 -6.28 -25.48
CA PRO A 25 -4.25 -5.32 -25.86
C PRO A 25 -3.91 -3.86 -25.52
N ALA A 26 -3.02 -3.66 -24.56
CA ALA A 26 -2.52 -2.35 -24.16
C ALA A 26 -1.05 -2.44 -23.75
N ARG A 27 -0.24 -1.45 -24.14
CA ARG A 27 1.20 -1.38 -23.85
C ARG A 27 1.62 -0.05 -23.24
N THR A 28 0.64 0.81 -22.98
CA THR A 28 0.80 2.07 -22.25
C THR A 28 -0.42 2.32 -21.37
N LEU A 29 -0.28 3.19 -20.37
CA LEU A 29 -1.40 3.61 -19.53
C LEU A 29 -2.52 4.26 -20.38
N ALA A 30 -2.17 5.12 -21.34
CA ALA A 30 -3.15 5.71 -22.25
C ALA A 30 -3.95 4.65 -23.02
N GLN A 31 -3.27 3.61 -23.55
CA GLN A 31 -3.95 2.50 -24.25
C GLN A 31 -4.82 1.67 -23.30
N LEU A 32 -4.38 1.49 -22.05
CA LEU A 32 -5.18 0.78 -21.04
C LEU A 32 -6.45 1.56 -20.68
N ILE A 33 -6.36 2.89 -20.55
CA ILE A 33 -7.51 3.78 -20.33
C ILE A 33 -8.53 3.64 -21.48
N GLU A 34 -8.06 3.68 -22.72
CA GLU A 34 -8.93 3.52 -23.88
C GLU A 34 -9.54 2.11 -23.98
N PHE A 35 -8.76 1.09 -23.63
CA PHE A 35 -9.26 -0.29 -23.57
C PHE A 35 -10.41 -0.43 -22.56
N ASN A 36 -10.25 0.12 -21.34
CA ASN A 36 -11.28 0.10 -20.31
C ASN A 36 -12.50 0.93 -20.75
N ARG A 37 -12.28 2.10 -21.33
CA ARG A 37 -13.35 2.98 -21.81
C ARG A 37 -14.19 2.29 -22.91
N ALA A 38 -13.55 1.62 -23.84
CA ALA A 38 -14.23 0.88 -24.89
C ALA A 38 -15.04 -0.33 -24.36
N ARG A 39 -14.78 -0.76 -23.14
CA ARG A 39 -15.44 -1.89 -22.47
C ARG A 39 -16.08 -1.50 -21.15
N ALA A 40 -16.48 -0.25 -20.98
CA ALA A 40 -16.93 0.32 -19.71
C ALA A 40 -18.02 -0.49 -19.01
N THR A 41 -18.96 -1.05 -19.76
CA THR A 41 -20.04 -1.89 -19.20
C THR A 41 -19.54 -3.20 -18.58
N LEU A 42 -18.37 -3.67 -19.00
CA LEU A 42 -17.77 -4.90 -18.51
C LEU A 42 -16.70 -4.62 -17.45
N GLU A 43 -15.81 -3.63 -17.72
CA GLU A 43 -14.64 -3.34 -16.88
C GLU A 43 -14.96 -2.35 -15.76
N MET A 44 -15.93 -1.47 -15.93
CA MET A 44 -16.27 -0.41 -14.98
C MET A 44 -17.77 -0.37 -14.64
N PRO A 45 -18.40 -1.51 -14.28
CA PRO A 45 -19.84 -1.53 -13.99
C PRO A 45 -20.20 -0.81 -12.68
N PHE A 46 -19.23 -0.60 -11.77
CA PHE A 46 -19.43 -0.01 -10.44
C PHE A 46 -18.53 1.18 -10.16
N PHE A 47 -17.28 1.16 -10.65
CA PHE A 47 -16.27 2.19 -10.42
C PHE A 47 -15.66 2.62 -11.76
N GLY A 48 -15.24 3.88 -11.84
CA GLY A 48 -14.49 4.41 -12.98
C GLY A 48 -12.99 4.14 -12.87
N GLN A 49 -12.20 4.91 -13.63
CA GLN A 49 -10.74 4.81 -13.67
C GLN A 49 -10.05 6.16 -13.43
N GLU A 50 -10.63 6.98 -12.59
CA GLU A 50 -10.22 8.36 -12.34
C GLU A 50 -8.73 8.46 -11.93
N TRP A 51 -8.23 7.44 -11.23
CA TRP A 51 -6.82 7.37 -10.84
C TRP A 51 -5.89 7.17 -12.03
N PHE A 52 -6.25 6.34 -12.99
CA PHE A 52 -5.50 6.16 -14.23
C PHE A 52 -5.51 7.43 -15.05
N GLU A 53 -6.66 8.06 -15.19
CA GLU A 53 -6.82 9.30 -15.94
C GLU A 53 -6.03 10.44 -15.28
N SER A 54 -6.07 10.57 -13.96
CA SER A 54 -5.27 11.52 -13.21
C SER A 54 -3.76 11.27 -13.37
N ALA A 55 -3.32 10.01 -13.27
CA ALA A 55 -1.91 9.66 -13.45
C ALA A 55 -1.44 9.94 -14.88
N GLU A 56 -2.28 9.70 -15.91
CA GLU A 56 -1.92 9.96 -17.31
C GLU A 56 -1.64 11.43 -17.58
N THR A 57 -2.21 12.37 -16.81
CA THR A 57 -1.91 13.80 -16.94
C THR A 57 -0.51 14.19 -16.44
N LYS A 58 0.18 13.32 -15.69
CA LYS A 58 1.48 13.65 -15.11
C LYS A 58 2.59 13.65 -16.14
N GLY A 59 3.58 14.49 -15.90
CA GLY A 59 4.81 14.59 -16.69
C GLY A 59 5.84 13.51 -16.32
N PRO A 60 7.10 13.71 -16.69
CA PRO A 60 8.18 12.79 -16.35
C PRO A 60 8.61 12.93 -14.87
N LEU A 61 9.28 11.90 -14.32
CA LEU A 61 9.83 11.92 -12.94
C LEU A 61 10.91 12.99 -12.71
N THR A 62 11.28 13.74 -13.74
CA THR A 62 12.18 14.88 -13.65
C THR A 62 11.47 16.19 -13.31
N ASP A 63 10.16 16.22 -13.28
CA ASP A 63 9.38 17.41 -12.94
C ASP A 63 9.64 17.87 -11.50
N ALA A 64 9.66 19.20 -11.29
CA ALA A 64 9.84 19.78 -9.96
C ALA A 64 8.74 19.29 -8.99
N ALA A 65 7.49 19.25 -9.42
CA ALA A 65 6.36 18.82 -8.60
C ALA A 65 6.57 17.40 -8.04
N TYR A 66 7.08 16.47 -8.86
CA TYR A 66 7.42 15.12 -8.39
C TYR A 66 8.57 15.14 -7.39
N ARG A 67 9.70 15.79 -7.73
CA ARG A 67 10.91 15.79 -6.89
C ARG A 67 10.67 16.46 -5.55
N ASP A 68 9.99 17.59 -5.53
CA ASP A 68 9.67 18.33 -4.31
C ASP A 68 8.68 17.55 -3.44
N GLY A 69 7.68 16.91 -4.08
CA GLY A 69 6.75 16.01 -3.41
C GLY A 69 7.44 14.83 -2.76
N LEU A 70 8.35 14.16 -3.47
CA LEU A 70 9.13 13.02 -2.97
C LEU A 70 10.06 13.45 -1.81
N ALA A 71 10.76 14.57 -1.96
CA ALA A 71 11.62 15.10 -0.91
C ALA A 71 10.82 15.41 0.37
N LYS A 72 9.65 16.03 0.23
CA LYS A 72 8.75 16.33 1.34
C LYS A 72 8.21 15.04 1.99
N ASN A 73 7.84 14.03 1.20
CA ASN A 73 7.41 12.73 1.71
C ASN A 73 8.50 12.10 2.57
N HIS A 74 9.75 12.07 2.08
CA HIS A 74 10.87 11.52 2.82
C HIS A 74 11.19 12.32 4.09
N GLU A 75 11.17 13.65 4.02
CA GLU A 75 11.41 14.49 5.19
C GLU A 75 10.39 14.19 6.31
N LEU A 76 9.09 14.17 5.95
CA LEU A 76 8.01 13.99 6.91
C LEU A 76 7.91 12.55 7.45
N SER A 77 8.17 11.55 6.61
CA SER A 77 8.05 10.15 7.02
C SER A 77 9.30 9.61 7.73
N ARG A 78 10.50 10.08 7.34
CA ARG A 78 11.79 9.65 7.90
C ARG A 78 12.25 10.58 9.02
N ALA A 79 12.98 11.65 8.69
CA ALA A 79 13.65 12.52 9.65
C ALA A 79 12.70 13.16 10.67
N LYS A 80 11.54 13.64 10.24
CA LYS A 80 10.51 14.25 11.11
C LYS A 80 9.43 13.25 11.56
N GLY A 81 9.47 12.01 11.09
CA GLY A 81 8.53 10.94 11.40
C GLY A 81 9.19 9.81 12.17
N LEU A 82 9.40 8.69 11.46
CA LEU A 82 9.86 7.44 12.09
C LEU A 82 11.22 7.61 12.79
N ASP A 83 12.23 8.22 12.15
CA ASP A 83 13.55 8.39 12.75
C ASP A 83 13.48 9.18 14.05
N ALA A 84 12.71 10.27 14.05
CA ALA A 84 12.51 11.08 15.25
C ALA A 84 11.82 10.29 16.37
N ALA A 85 10.79 9.51 16.05
CA ALA A 85 10.08 8.68 17.01
C ALA A 85 11.00 7.61 17.63
N PHE A 86 11.72 6.88 16.79
CA PHE A 86 12.67 5.85 17.23
C PHE A 86 13.78 6.43 18.11
N ALA A 87 14.37 7.56 17.72
CA ALA A 87 15.43 8.20 18.48
C ALA A 87 14.92 8.76 19.82
N THR A 88 13.82 9.52 19.81
CA THR A 88 13.26 10.16 21.01
C THR A 88 12.84 9.16 22.07
N HIS A 89 12.19 8.09 21.64
CA HIS A 89 11.65 7.08 22.56
C HIS A 89 12.55 5.84 22.70
N ARG A 90 13.70 5.81 22.04
CA ARG A 90 14.66 4.69 22.05
C ARG A 90 13.96 3.36 21.73
N LEU A 91 13.19 3.35 20.64
CA LEU A 91 12.40 2.19 20.24
C LEU A 91 13.23 1.17 19.48
N ASP A 92 12.95 -0.10 19.71
CA ASP A 92 13.42 -1.21 18.87
C ASP A 92 12.47 -1.48 17.69
N VAL A 93 11.19 -1.32 17.93
CA VAL A 93 10.12 -1.56 16.95
C VAL A 93 8.94 -0.64 17.28
N LEU A 94 8.27 -0.13 16.27
CA LEU A 94 6.98 0.54 16.40
C LEU A 94 5.89 -0.48 16.03
N VAL A 95 4.82 -0.55 16.82
CA VAL A 95 3.76 -1.54 16.64
C VAL A 95 2.37 -0.90 16.60
N GLY A 96 1.43 -1.57 15.95
CA GLY A 96 0.04 -1.17 15.92
C GLY A 96 -0.83 -2.11 15.08
N PRO A 97 -2.16 -1.99 15.13
CA PRO A 97 -3.03 -2.73 14.23
C PRO A 97 -2.68 -2.41 12.77
N SER A 98 -2.59 -3.43 11.90
CA SER A 98 -2.27 -3.22 10.48
C SER A 98 -3.39 -2.46 9.76
N GLY A 99 -4.62 -2.73 10.14
CA GLY A 99 -5.84 -2.10 9.65
C GLY A 99 -7.06 -2.65 10.38
N GLY A 100 -8.24 -2.15 10.02
CA GLY A 100 -9.50 -2.69 10.53
C GLY A 100 -9.85 -4.06 9.93
N PRO A 101 -10.92 -4.69 10.42
CA PRO A 101 -11.45 -5.90 9.81
C PRO A 101 -11.99 -5.61 8.40
N ALA A 102 -12.02 -6.63 7.54
CA ALA A 102 -12.65 -6.52 6.23
C ALA A 102 -14.12 -6.08 6.35
N TRP A 103 -14.60 -5.37 5.34
CA TRP A 103 -15.98 -4.87 5.25
C TRP A 103 -16.62 -5.28 3.93
N LEU A 104 -17.93 -5.12 3.84
CA LEU A 104 -18.66 -5.34 2.60
C LEU A 104 -18.49 -4.13 1.68
N ILE A 105 -18.38 -4.40 0.38
CA ILE A 105 -18.44 -3.35 -0.63
C ILE A 105 -19.84 -2.71 -0.59
N ASP A 106 -19.88 -1.39 -0.46
CA ASP A 106 -21.11 -0.61 -0.47
C ASP A 106 -21.07 0.37 -1.64
N HIS A 107 -21.83 0.05 -2.69
CA HIS A 107 -21.88 0.87 -3.92
C HIS A 107 -22.70 2.16 -3.75
N ILE A 108 -23.42 2.34 -2.64
CA ILE A 108 -24.24 3.52 -2.37
C ILE A 108 -23.53 4.50 -1.47
N ASN A 109 -22.97 4.01 -0.33
CA ASN A 109 -22.37 4.85 0.69
C ASN A 109 -20.84 4.90 0.61
N GLY A 110 -20.23 4.07 -0.24
CA GLY A 110 -18.78 3.98 -0.38
C GLY A 110 -18.13 3.06 0.66
N ASP A 111 -16.80 3.07 0.68
CA ASP A 111 -15.99 2.20 1.53
C ASP A 111 -16.06 2.57 3.01
N GLN A 112 -16.08 1.55 3.85
CA GLN A 112 -16.02 1.67 5.32
C GLN A 112 -14.57 1.54 5.85
N TYR A 113 -13.62 2.17 5.16
CA TYR A 113 -12.20 2.10 5.56
C TYR A 113 -11.98 2.71 6.95
N SER A 114 -11.56 1.91 7.90
CA SER A 114 -11.37 2.30 9.31
C SER A 114 -9.93 2.70 9.66
N GLY A 115 -9.09 2.93 8.64
CA GLY A 115 -7.70 3.31 8.82
C GLY A 115 -6.73 2.13 8.86
N GLY A 116 -5.44 2.45 8.87
CA GLY A 116 -4.32 1.52 8.92
C GLY A 116 -3.01 2.26 9.13
N ASN A 117 -1.92 1.52 9.29
CA ASN A 117 -0.59 2.10 9.54
C ASN A 117 0.43 1.78 8.43
N THR A 118 -0.02 1.25 7.30
CA THR A 118 0.87 0.83 6.20
C THR A 118 1.59 2.00 5.53
N SER A 119 0.95 3.16 5.40
CA SER A 119 1.53 4.35 4.78
C SER A 119 2.80 4.85 5.48
N LEU A 120 2.90 4.69 6.80
CA LEU A 120 4.07 5.13 7.56
C LEU A 120 5.37 4.52 7.01
N ALA A 121 5.39 3.20 6.91
CA ALA A 121 6.55 2.47 6.43
C ALA A 121 6.69 2.55 4.90
N ALA A 122 5.58 2.49 4.16
CA ALA A 122 5.59 2.52 2.70
C ALA A 122 6.18 3.83 2.16
N VAL A 123 5.76 4.99 2.68
CA VAL A 123 6.27 6.30 2.27
C VAL A 123 7.71 6.50 2.69
N ALA A 124 8.10 5.98 3.86
CA ALA A 124 9.49 6.02 4.32
C ALA A 124 10.40 5.05 3.55
N GLY A 125 9.86 4.00 2.94
CA GLY A 125 10.65 2.89 2.38
C GLY A 125 11.31 2.05 3.46
N TYR A 126 10.64 1.88 4.61
CA TYR A 126 11.15 1.16 5.78
C TYR A 126 10.48 -0.21 5.91
N PRO A 127 11.16 -1.18 6.54
CA PRO A 127 10.62 -2.52 6.68
C PRO A 127 9.38 -2.55 7.57
N HIS A 128 8.38 -3.30 7.12
CA HIS A 128 7.10 -3.48 7.77
C HIS A 128 6.68 -4.95 7.69
N LEU A 129 6.45 -5.56 8.83
CA LEU A 129 5.97 -6.93 8.97
C LEU A 129 4.57 -6.90 9.57
N THR A 130 3.66 -7.73 9.06
CA THR A 130 2.36 -7.97 9.70
C THR A 130 2.19 -9.44 10.02
N VAL A 131 1.60 -9.72 11.17
CA VAL A 131 1.22 -11.06 11.60
C VAL A 131 -0.23 -11.07 12.10
N PRO A 132 -0.92 -12.22 12.12
CA PRO A 132 -2.27 -12.28 12.67
C PRO A 132 -2.30 -11.86 14.14
N MET A 133 -3.14 -10.86 14.47
CA MET A 133 -3.35 -10.39 15.84
C MET A 133 -4.51 -11.11 16.53
N GLY A 134 -5.54 -11.44 15.76
CA GLY A 134 -6.77 -12.02 16.28
C GLY A 134 -7.92 -11.85 15.30
N PHE A 135 -9.13 -11.78 15.84
CA PHE A 135 -10.36 -11.70 15.05
C PHE A 135 -11.33 -10.70 15.66
N VAL A 136 -12.00 -9.94 14.82
CA VAL A 136 -13.23 -9.23 15.16
C VAL A 136 -14.38 -10.10 14.68
N ARG A 137 -15.07 -10.77 15.62
CA ARG A 137 -15.99 -11.89 15.33
C ARG A 137 -15.25 -13.01 14.58
N HIS A 138 -15.43 -13.14 13.27
CA HIS A 138 -14.76 -14.14 12.42
C HIS A 138 -13.80 -13.53 11.40
N LEU A 139 -13.68 -12.21 11.36
CA LEU A 139 -12.82 -11.49 10.42
C LEU A 139 -11.42 -11.31 11.02
N PRO A 140 -10.36 -11.76 10.35
CA PRO A 140 -9.01 -11.61 10.85
C PRO A 140 -8.55 -10.16 10.84
N VAL A 141 -7.72 -9.80 11.81
CA VAL A 141 -7.02 -8.51 11.86
C VAL A 141 -5.53 -8.76 12.06
N GLY A 142 -4.71 -7.89 11.46
CA GLY A 142 -3.25 -7.95 11.51
C GLY A 142 -2.67 -7.03 12.58
N PHE A 143 -1.50 -7.40 13.08
CA PHE A 143 -0.64 -6.59 13.95
C PHE A 143 0.67 -6.30 13.23
N SER A 144 0.98 -5.03 13.09
CA SER A 144 2.13 -4.53 12.36
C SER A 144 3.31 -4.27 13.27
N PHE A 145 4.49 -4.54 12.72
CA PHE A 145 5.79 -4.22 13.29
C PHE A 145 6.56 -3.41 12.26
N ILE A 146 6.92 -2.17 12.59
CA ILE A 146 7.67 -1.27 11.73
C ILE A 146 9.04 -1.06 12.35
N GLY A 147 10.08 -1.12 11.54
CA GLY A 147 11.47 -0.94 11.96
C GLY A 147 12.19 0.14 11.17
N LEU A 148 13.40 0.47 11.61
CA LEU A 148 14.33 1.30 10.86
C LEU A 148 14.88 0.52 9.63
N PRO A 149 15.51 1.19 8.67
CA PRO A 149 16.11 0.54 7.51
C PRO A 149 17.02 -0.64 7.90
N TYR A 150 16.93 -1.72 7.14
CA TYR A 150 17.75 -2.94 7.32
C TYR A 150 17.53 -3.66 8.66
N SER A 151 16.38 -3.47 9.30
CA SER A 151 16.01 -4.16 10.55
C SER A 151 15.12 -5.39 10.37
N GLU A 152 15.04 -5.94 9.15
CA GLU A 152 14.16 -7.06 8.79
C GLU A 152 14.35 -8.29 9.69
N ALA A 153 15.61 -8.63 10.01
CA ALA A 153 15.91 -9.76 10.89
C ALA A 153 15.33 -9.56 12.30
N LYS A 154 15.39 -8.31 12.83
CA LYS A 154 14.79 -7.96 14.13
C LYS A 154 13.25 -8.09 14.05
N LEU A 155 12.63 -7.56 12.99
CA LEU A 155 11.18 -7.64 12.82
C LEU A 155 10.70 -9.09 12.71
N LEU A 156 11.42 -9.94 11.96
CA LEU A 156 11.10 -11.37 11.85
C LEU A 156 11.19 -12.05 13.24
N GLY A 157 12.23 -11.74 14.02
CA GLY A 157 12.38 -12.27 15.36
C GLY A 157 11.24 -11.89 16.31
N VAL A 158 10.89 -10.59 16.33
CA VAL A 158 9.79 -10.08 17.18
C VAL A 158 8.43 -10.61 16.71
N GLY A 159 8.17 -10.60 15.39
CA GLY A 159 6.94 -11.12 14.80
C GLY A 159 6.77 -12.62 15.09
N TYR A 160 7.85 -13.41 14.98
CA TYR A 160 7.84 -14.82 15.35
C TYR A 160 7.54 -15.02 16.83
N ALA A 161 8.18 -14.25 17.71
CA ALA A 161 7.92 -14.33 19.15
C ALA A 161 6.45 -14.02 19.47
N PHE A 162 5.89 -12.97 18.86
CA PHE A 162 4.48 -12.62 19.00
C PHE A 162 3.56 -13.76 18.51
N GLU A 163 3.85 -14.29 17.31
CA GLU A 163 3.05 -15.39 16.74
C GLU A 163 3.09 -16.64 17.65
N GLN A 164 4.27 -17.00 18.19
CA GLN A 164 4.42 -18.13 19.11
C GLN A 164 3.67 -17.92 20.43
N ALA A 165 3.66 -16.71 20.94
CA ALA A 165 2.97 -16.38 22.19
C ALA A 165 1.45 -16.34 22.04
N THR A 166 0.95 -15.80 20.94
CA THR A 166 -0.48 -15.57 20.74
C THR A 166 -1.21 -16.73 20.08
N LYS A 167 -0.53 -17.46 19.17
CA LYS A 167 -1.14 -18.52 18.32
C LYS A 167 -2.42 -18.04 17.62
N ALA A 168 -2.49 -16.77 17.27
CA ALA A 168 -3.69 -16.13 16.75
C ALA A 168 -4.08 -16.59 15.33
N ARG A 169 -3.13 -17.13 14.56
CA ARG A 169 -3.39 -17.59 13.20
C ARG A 169 -4.36 -18.77 13.18
N ARG A 170 -5.39 -18.67 12.35
CA ARG A 170 -6.31 -19.76 12.00
C ARG A 170 -6.30 -19.97 10.49
N THR A 171 -6.51 -21.20 10.05
CA THR A 171 -6.71 -21.48 8.62
C THR A 171 -8.01 -20.81 8.16
N PRO A 172 -8.01 -20.06 7.06
CA PRO A 172 -9.25 -19.60 6.46
C PRO A 172 -10.06 -20.83 6.03
N PHE A 173 -11.36 -20.81 6.30
CA PHE A 173 -12.25 -21.93 5.97
C PHE A 173 -11.83 -23.25 6.65
N GLY A 174 -12.13 -23.37 7.93
CA GLY A 174 -11.95 -24.64 8.64
C GLY A 174 -12.55 -25.78 7.82
N ARG A 175 -11.75 -26.81 7.55
CA ARG A 175 -12.32 -28.07 7.05
C ARG A 175 -13.39 -28.48 8.03
N ARG A 176 -14.64 -28.49 7.56
CA ARG A 176 -15.73 -29.15 8.25
C ARG A 176 -15.49 -30.63 8.23
#